data_60f929a03cef14014fbb5905809551d2
#
_entry.id   60f929a03cef14014fbb5905809551d2
#
_cell.length_a   1.000
_cell.length_b   1.000
_cell.length_c   1.000
_cell.angle_alpha   90.00
_cell.angle_beta   90.00
_cell.angle_gamma   90.00
#
_symmetry.space_group_name_H-M   'P 1'
#
loop_
_entity.id
_entity.type
_entity.pdbx_description
1 polymer ?
#
loop_
_entity_poly.entity_id
_entity_poly.type
_entity_poly.pdbx_seq_one_letter_code
_entity_poly.pdbx_strand_id
1 'polypeptide(L)'
;MAVLNITYNGLSADYPLDVEMNLADRDVRRIAVEVVRSGGLRGLAIANLPERAFDDYVVDRFDTPAGGRRIYLRPKVPFGASSP
;
A
#
# COMPACT_ATOMS: atom_id res chain seq x y z
N MET A 1 -11.04 9.30 8.27
CA MET A 1 -10.00 9.46 7.26
C MET A 1 -9.02 8.31 7.34
N ALA A 2 -8.58 7.81 6.23
CA ALA A 2 -7.63 6.71 6.19
C ALA A 2 -6.35 7.16 5.49
N VAL A 3 -5.25 6.51 5.83
CA VAL A 3 -3.96 6.74 5.18
C VAL A 3 -3.45 5.40 4.67
N LEU A 4 -3.12 5.36 3.38
CA LEU A 4 -2.51 4.18 2.77
C LEU A 4 -1.01 4.39 2.69
N ASN A 5 -0.25 3.51 3.33
CA ASN A 5 1.20 3.51 3.23
C ASN A 5 1.62 2.44 2.25
N ILE A 6 2.39 2.82 1.23
CA ILE A 6 2.85 1.90 0.20
C ILE A 6 4.37 1.81 0.28
N THR A 7 4.88 0.60 0.36
CA THR A 7 6.32 0.35 0.34
C THR A 7 6.67 -0.39 -0.96
N TYR A 8 7.62 0.16 -1.72
CA TYR A 8 8.03 -0.43 -2.99
C TYR A 8 9.51 -0.13 -3.24
N ASN A 9 10.29 -1.15 -3.54
CA ASN A 9 11.73 -1.01 -3.80
C ASN A 9 12.47 -0.27 -2.67
N GLY A 10 12.10 -0.55 -1.43
CA GLY A 10 12.72 0.09 -0.28
C GLY A 10 12.25 1.50 0.01
N LEU A 11 11.34 2.02 -0.80
CA LEU A 11 10.76 3.35 -0.59
C LEU A 11 9.38 3.21 0.02
N SER A 12 9.02 4.14 0.88
CA SER A 12 7.73 4.12 1.55
C SER A 12 7.11 5.51 1.49
N ALA A 13 5.82 5.58 1.18
CA ALA A 13 5.11 6.84 1.08
C ALA A 13 3.67 6.69 1.56
N ASP A 14 3.11 7.78 2.09
CA ASP A 14 1.75 7.83 2.58
C ASP A 14 0.85 8.52 1.57
N TYR A 15 -0.35 7.97 1.39
CA TYR A 15 -1.35 8.55 0.52
C TYR A 15 -2.67 8.65 1.29
N PRO A 16 -3.25 9.84 1.43
CA PRO A 16 -4.52 9.98 2.13
C PRO A 16 -5.65 9.39 1.31
N LEU A 17 -6.46 8.54 1.94
CA LEU A 17 -7.64 7.97 1.31
C LEU A 17 -8.88 8.60 1.93
N ASP A 18 -9.71 9.17 1.09
CA ASP A 18 -10.96 9.77 1.53
C ASP A 18 -12.10 8.77 1.34
N VAL A 19 -11.92 7.59 1.91
CA VAL A 19 -12.93 6.55 1.85
C VAL A 19 -13.21 6.03 3.25
N GLU A 20 -14.47 5.81 3.53
CA GLU A 20 -14.91 5.28 4.81
C GLU A 20 -15.24 3.80 4.73
N MET A 21 -15.16 3.23 3.55
CA MET A 21 -15.57 1.86 3.31
C MET A 21 -14.47 0.88 3.64
N ASN A 22 -14.89 -0.33 3.93
CA ASN A 22 -13.96 -1.44 4.07
C ASN A 22 -13.58 -1.91 2.67
N LEU A 23 -12.38 -1.55 2.26
CA LEU A 23 -11.86 -1.99 0.97
C LEU A 23 -11.33 -3.41 1.08
N ALA A 24 -11.61 -4.23 0.08
CA ALA A 24 -10.99 -5.53 -0.01
C ALA A 24 -9.50 -5.38 -0.35
N ASP A 25 -8.71 -6.41 -0.06
CA ASP A 25 -7.28 -6.37 -0.34
C ASP A 25 -6.99 -6.07 -1.82
N ARG A 26 -7.75 -6.69 -2.72
CA ARG A 26 -7.56 -6.44 -4.15
C ARG A 26 -7.83 -4.99 -4.53
N ASP A 27 -8.78 -4.35 -3.86
CA ASP A 27 -9.09 -2.94 -4.12
C ASP A 27 -7.96 -2.05 -3.65
N VAL A 28 -7.38 -2.36 -2.49
CA VAL A 28 -6.22 -1.63 -1.97
C VAL A 28 -5.06 -1.74 -2.95
N ARG A 29 -4.79 -2.94 -3.46
CA ARG A 29 -3.70 -3.15 -4.41
C ARG A 29 -3.92 -2.39 -5.72
N ARG A 30 -5.16 -2.36 -6.20
CA ARG A 30 -5.49 -1.63 -7.42
C ARG A 30 -5.34 -0.13 -7.25
N ILE A 31 -5.83 0.40 -6.14
CA ILE A 31 -5.67 1.81 -5.82
C ILE A 31 -4.19 2.16 -5.76
N ALA A 32 -3.39 1.32 -5.14
CA ALA A 32 -1.95 1.54 -5.03
C ALA A 32 -1.28 1.63 -6.39
N VAL A 33 -1.62 0.75 -7.32
CA VAL A 33 -1.07 0.80 -8.68
C VAL A 33 -1.42 2.13 -9.34
N GLU A 34 -2.68 2.54 -9.24
CA GLU A 34 -3.13 3.79 -9.84
C GLU A 34 -2.41 5.00 -9.25
N VAL A 35 -2.28 5.03 -7.92
CA VAL A 35 -1.65 6.14 -7.23
C VAL A 35 -0.17 6.25 -7.60
N VAL A 36 0.53 5.12 -7.66
CA VAL A 36 1.95 5.13 -8.02
C VAL A 36 2.14 5.52 -9.48
N ARG A 37 1.29 5.03 -10.38
CA ARG A 37 1.37 5.37 -11.80
C ARG A 37 1.09 6.85 -12.06
N SER A 38 0.16 7.42 -11.33
CA SER A 38 -0.27 8.80 -11.56
C SER A 38 0.68 9.82 -10.93
N GLY A 39 1.66 9.38 -10.16
CA GLY A 39 2.55 10.30 -9.47
C GLY A 39 1.92 10.93 -8.24
N GLY A 40 0.87 10.29 -7.70
CA GLY A 40 0.20 10.80 -6.50
C GLY A 40 1.02 10.69 -5.22
N LEU A 41 2.15 10.00 -5.28
CA LEU A 41 3.03 9.84 -4.13
C LEU A 41 4.33 10.58 -4.38
N ARG A 42 4.75 11.35 -3.38
CA ARG A 42 6.01 12.04 -3.46
C ARG A 42 7.16 11.03 -3.30
N GLY A 43 8.08 11.02 -4.26
CA GLY A 43 9.23 10.13 -4.22
C GLY A 43 8.96 8.71 -4.68
N LEU A 44 7.73 8.40 -5.06
CA LEU A 44 7.38 7.07 -5.55
C LEU A 44 6.40 7.23 -6.72
N ALA A 45 6.93 7.46 -7.90
CA ALA A 45 6.12 7.63 -9.10
C ALA A 45 6.72 6.78 -10.21
N ILE A 46 5.99 5.78 -10.68
CA ILE A 46 6.43 4.86 -11.73
C ILE A 46 5.29 4.75 -12.74
N ALA A 47 5.43 5.46 -13.85
CA ALA A 47 4.36 5.56 -14.83
C ALA A 47 4.01 4.21 -15.48
N ASN A 48 4.99 3.32 -15.60
CA ASN A 48 4.78 2.02 -16.21
C ASN A 48 4.76 0.87 -15.21
N LEU A 49 4.37 1.15 -13.98
CA LEU A 49 4.27 0.11 -12.96
C LEU A 49 3.32 -0.99 -13.45
N PRO A 50 3.74 -2.26 -13.39
CA PRO A 50 2.86 -3.36 -13.81
C PRO A 50 1.58 -3.39 -12.96
N GLU A 51 0.48 -3.76 -13.60
CA GLU A 51 -0.80 -3.86 -12.92
C GLU A 51 -0.76 -4.86 -11.75
N ARG A 52 0.09 -5.86 -11.85
CA ARG A 52 0.21 -6.92 -10.84
C ARG A 52 1.38 -6.71 -9.88
N ALA A 53 1.91 -5.49 -9.82
CA ALA A 53 3.10 -5.20 -9.02
C ALA A 53 2.91 -5.51 -7.53
N PHE A 54 1.69 -5.42 -7.04
CA PHE A 54 1.40 -5.63 -5.62
C PHE A 54 0.62 -6.93 -5.34
N ASP A 55 0.55 -7.83 -6.32
CA ASP A 55 -0.21 -9.07 -6.14
C ASP A 55 0.25 -9.90 -4.95
N ASP A 56 1.54 -9.91 -4.68
CA ASP A 56 2.12 -10.69 -3.58
C ASP A 56 2.31 -9.86 -2.31
N TYR A 57 1.78 -8.66 -2.28
CA TYR A 57 1.92 -7.78 -1.12
C TYR A 57 0.91 -8.12 -0.04
N VAL A 58 1.31 -7.86 1.19
CA VAL A 58 0.44 -8.03 2.36
C VAL A 58 -0.26 -6.70 2.63
N VAL A 59 -1.55 -6.78 2.95
CA VAL A 59 -2.34 -5.62 3.32
C VAL A 59 -2.68 -5.73 4.80
N ASP A 60 -2.11 -4.83 5.61
CA ASP A 60 -2.39 -4.75 7.04
C ASP A 60 -3.20 -3.51 7.34
N ARG A 61 -4.15 -3.62 8.26
CA ARG A 61 -5.02 -2.52 8.64
C ARG A 61 -4.97 -2.30 10.14
N PHE A 62 -4.84 -1.03 10.54
CA PHE A 62 -4.79 -0.65 11.95
C PHE A 62 -5.67 0.55 12.17
N ASP A 63 -6.43 0.53 13.25
CA ASP A 63 -7.19 1.71 13.69
C ASP A 63 -6.33 2.50 14.66
N THR A 64 -6.33 3.82 14.50
CA THR A 64 -5.57 4.70 15.38
C THR A 64 -6.44 5.15 16.55
N PRO A 65 -5.84 5.52 17.71
CA PRO A 65 -6.62 6.02 18.83
C PRO A 65 -7.44 7.26 18.53
N ALA A 66 -7.04 8.02 17.52
CA ALA A 66 -7.76 9.23 17.12
C ALA A 66 -8.96 8.94 16.20
N GLY A 67 -9.27 7.67 15.97
CA GLY A 67 -10.40 7.29 15.12
C GLY A 67 -10.09 7.17 13.65
N GLY A 68 -8.82 7.30 13.27
CA GLY A 68 -8.40 7.10 11.89
C GLY A 68 -8.05 5.65 11.61
N ARG A 69 -7.75 5.36 10.35
CA ARG A 69 -7.31 4.03 9.93
C ARG A 69 -6.04 4.14 9.12
N ARG A 70 -5.11 3.24 9.39
CA ARG A 70 -3.89 3.14 8.59
C ARG A 70 -3.88 1.79 7.89
N ILE A 71 -3.61 1.83 6.60
CA ILE A 71 -3.51 0.63 5.77
C ILE A 71 -2.08 0.56 5.27
N TYR A 72 -1.41 -0.56 5.50
CA TYR A 72 -0.04 -0.77 5.05
C TYR A 72 -0.03 -1.80 3.94
N LEU A 73 0.47 -1.40 2.79
CA LEU A 73 0.72 -2.29 1.67
C LEU A 73 2.23 -2.49 1.57
N ARG A 74 2.69 -3.68 1.91
CA ARG A 74 4.12 -3.95 2.02
C ARG A 74 4.48 -5.31 1.48
N PRO A 75 5.74 -5.50 1.07
CA PRO A 75 6.17 -6.78 0.54
C PRO A 75 6.03 -7.89 1.56
N LYS A 76 5.68 -9.07 1.07
CA LYS A 76 5.61 -10.25 1.90
C LYS A 76 7.02 -10.68 2.31
N VAL A 77 7.20 -10.95 3.59
CA VAL A 77 8.48 -11.41 4.11
C VAL A 77 8.49 -12.93 4.08
N PRO A 78 9.43 -13.55 3.38
CA PRO A 78 9.54 -15.00 3.34
C PRO A 78 10.18 -15.53 4.62
N PHE A 79 9.39 -15.83 5.62
CA PHE A 79 9.90 -16.21 6.92
C PHE A 79 10.85 -17.38 6.87
N GLY A 80 10.47 -18.44 6.18
CA GLY A 80 11.33 -19.60 6.11
C GLY A 80 12.65 -19.34 5.43
N ALA A 81 12.63 -18.52 4.40
CA ALA A 81 13.82 -18.22 3.60
C ALA A 81 14.77 -17.27 4.31
N SER A 82 14.26 -16.41 5.16
CA SER A 82 15.08 -15.42 5.84
C SER A 82 15.72 -15.95 7.11
N SER A 83 15.33 -17.11 7.55
CA SER A 83 15.85 -17.69 8.76
C SER A 83 17.22 -18.28 8.49
N PRO A 84 18.25 -17.77 9.09
CA PRO A 84 19.54 -18.40 8.96
C PRO A 84 19.59 -19.72 9.69
#